data_08539e2ad2f5a93555f76f93fd6f4887
#
_entry.id   08539e2ad2f5a93555f76f93fd6f4887
#
_cell.length_a   1.000
_cell.length_b   1.000
_cell.length_c   1.000
_cell.angle_alpha   90.00
_cell.angle_beta   90.00
_cell.angle_gamma   90.00
#
_symmetry.space_group_name_H-M   'P 1'
#
loop_
_entity.id
_entity.type
_entity.pdbx_description
1 polymer ?
#
loop_
_entity_poly.entity_id
_entity_poly.type
_entity_poly.pdbx_seq_one_letter_code
_entity_poly.pdbx_strand_id
1 'polypeptide(L)'
;NENYTTPLECPFITHWLHNMSHDQVLDMMKYLGMANSASDKVKVIFVPCYLDGKDGIINMEYYDLVLGHDLSVYPSYYEPWGYTPLESVAFHVPTITTDLAGFGLWVNSLKGSYSELKDGVKVIHRSDYNYSEVADVIKDNISVFSGMSDTEIKVIRKRAADIAEKALWKHFIKYYYEAYDVALRNAQKRLLLGEN
;
A
#
# COMPACT_ATOMS: atom_id res chain seq x y z
N ASN A 1 27.70 -4.68 -8.78
CA ASN A 1 27.87 -4.38 -7.36
C ASN A 1 29.11 -3.56 -7.01
N GLU A 2 30.03 -3.33 -7.94
CA GLU A 2 31.30 -2.65 -7.62
C GLU A 2 31.23 -1.11 -7.55
N ASN A 3 30.13 -0.50 -8.00
CA ASN A 3 30.10 0.95 -8.16
C ASN A 3 29.38 1.72 -7.03
N TYR A 4 28.89 1.03 -5.98
CA TYR A 4 28.15 1.67 -4.90
C TYR A 4 28.88 1.68 -3.55
N THR A 5 30.16 1.35 -3.54
CA THR A 5 30.90 1.11 -2.29
C THR A 5 31.54 2.32 -1.67
N THR A 6 31.42 3.51 -2.23
CA THR A 6 31.94 4.75 -1.61
C THR A 6 31.30 5.97 -2.25
N PRO A 7 30.74 6.89 -1.53
CA PRO A 7 30.78 7.15 -0.08
C PRO A 7 29.47 6.84 0.65
N LEU A 8 28.63 5.91 0.13
CA LEU A 8 27.34 5.60 0.71
C LEU A 8 27.51 4.68 1.93
N GLU A 9 27.07 5.12 3.09
CA GLU A 9 26.99 4.28 4.28
C GLU A 9 25.89 3.25 4.19
N CYS A 10 24.86 3.52 3.36
CA CYS A 10 23.76 2.63 3.04
C CYS A 10 23.48 2.71 1.54
N PRO A 11 23.49 1.60 0.78
CA PRO A 11 23.11 1.61 -0.60
C PRO A 11 21.64 2.01 -0.74
N PHE A 12 21.29 2.75 -1.81
CA PHE A 12 19.92 3.21 -2.04
C PHE A 12 19.18 2.44 -3.14
N ILE A 13 19.85 1.47 -3.77
CA ILE A 13 19.24 0.56 -4.75
C ILE A 13 19.82 -0.85 -4.64
N THR A 14 18.97 -1.86 -4.75
CA THR A 14 19.35 -3.28 -4.61
C THR A 14 19.85 -3.88 -5.92
N HIS A 15 19.38 -3.40 -7.07
CA HIS A 15 19.58 -4.04 -8.37
C HIS A 15 19.94 -3.04 -9.46
N TRP A 16 20.58 -3.51 -10.52
CA TRP A 16 20.76 -2.74 -11.74
C TRP A 16 19.43 -2.66 -12.51
N LEU A 17 19.04 -1.46 -12.89
CA LEU A 17 17.90 -1.20 -13.75
C LEU A 17 18.31 -1.25 -15.22
N HIS A 18 17.38 -1.60 -16.09
CA HIS A 18 17.62 -1.61 -17.54
C HIS A 18 18.03 -0.22 -18.06
N ASN A 19 17.48 0.84 -17.51
CA ASN A 19 17.81 2.23 -17.86
C ASN A 19 18.26 3.03 -16.65
N MET A 20 19.34 2.58 -16.01
CA MET A 20 19.87 3.13 -14.76
C MET A 20 20.17 4.64 -14.82
N SER A 21 20.58 5.15 -15.98
CA SER A 21 20.96 6.56 -16.17
C SER A 21 19.78 7.53 -16.32
N HIS A 22 18.56 7.01 -16.51
CA HIS A 22 17.35 7.82 -16.75
C HIS A 22 16.13 7.27 -15.99
N ASP A 23 16.36 6.60 -14.87
CA ASP A 23 15.28 6.15 -14.00
C ASP A 23 14.70 7.31 -13.20
N GLN A 24 13.37 7.48 -13.25
CA GLN A 24 12.69 8.62 -12.64
C GLN A 24 12.84 8.67 -11.10
N VAL A 25 12.91 7.51 -10.43
CA VAL A 25 13.09 7.46 -8.97
C VAL A 25 14.51 7.89 -8.60
N LEU A 26 15.52 7.34 -9.32
CA LEU A 26 16.92 7.69 -9.09
C LEU A 26 17.23 9.14 -9.43
N ASP A 27 16.67 9.66 -10.52
CA ASP A 27 16.80 11.07 -10.91
C ASP A 27 16.18 12.00 -9.88
N MET A 28 15.01 11.63 -9.31
CA MET A 28 14.39 12.40 -8.24
C MET A 28 15.22 12.36 -6.95
N MET A 29 15.74 11.21 -6.55
CA MET A 29 16.63 11.10 -5.37
C MET A 29 17.86 11.98 -5.55
N LYS A 30 18.47 11.98 -6.73
CA LYS A 30 19.60 12.83 -7.06
C LYS A 30 19.24 14.33 -7.01
N TYR A 31 18.10 14.70 -7.59
CA TYR A 31 17.59 16.08 -7.57
C TYR A 31 17.36 16.59 -6.15
N LEU A 32 16.83 15.74 -5.28
CA LEU A 32 16.56 16.05 -3.87
C LEU A 32 17.82 15.97 -2.99
N GLY A 33 18.98 15.58 -3.53
CA GLY A 33 20.21 15.40 -2.76
C GLY A 33 20.18 14.24 -1.75
N MET A 34 19.35 13.24 -1.98
CA MET A 34 19.18 12.08 -1.08
C MET A 34 20.24 11.01 -1.43
N ALA A 35 21.39 11.10 -0.78
CA ALA A 35 22.53 10.22 -1.03
C ALA A 35 22.77 9.14 0.03
N ASN A 36 21.90 9.03 1.03
CA ASN A 36 22.07 8.14 2.20
C ASN A 36 23.41 8.34 2.95
N SER A 37 23.97 9.57 2.91
CA SER A 37 25.16 9.91 3.67
C SER A 37 24.91 9.87 5.19
N ALA A 38 25.96 9.79 6.00
CA ALA A 38 25.85 9.76 7.48
C ALA A 38 24.99 10.90 8.04
N SER A 39 25.09 12.08 7.43
CA SER A 39 24.33 13.27 7.84
C SER A 39 22.86 13.26 7.46
N ASP A 40 22.45 12.43 6.51
CA ASP A 40 21.05 12.39 6.05
C ASP A 40 20.16 11.79 7.14
N LYS A 41 19.16 12.55 7.59
CA LYS A 41 18.19 12.08 8.59
C LYS A 41 17.23 11.04 8.03
N VAL A 42 17.01 11.03 6.73
CA VAL A 42 16.14 10.09 6.01
C VAL A 42 17.02 9.21 5.13
N LYS A 43 16.82 7.92 5.20
CA LYS A 43 17.44 6.93 4.31
C LYS A 43 16.40 6.39 3.35
N VAL A 44 16.77 6.22 2.10
CA VAL A 44 15.91 5.65 1.06
C VAL A 44 16.57 4.40 0.51
N ILE A 45 15.84 3.31 0.47
CA ILE A 45 16.28 2.07 -0.19
C ILE A 45 15.27 1.76 -1.29
N PHE A 46 15.73 1.80 -2.53
CA PHE A 46 14.92 1.46 -3.69
C PHE A 46 15.12 -0.01 -4.06
N VAL A 47 14.04 -0.79 -4.00
CA VAL A 47 14.05 -2.24 -4.25
C VAL A 47 13.19 -2.53 -5.48
N PRO A 48 13.74 -2.46 -6.70
CA PRO A 48 13.01 -2.60 -7.96
C PRO A 48 12.79 -4.07 -8.37
N CYS A 49 12.49 -4.94 -7.40
CA CYS A 49 12.28 -6.37 -7.63
C CYS A 49 11.33 -6.95 -6.61
N TYR A 50 10.87 -8.18 -6.85
CA TYR A 50 10.18 -8.95 -5.83
C TYR A 50 11.18 -9.35 -4.74
N LEU A 51 10.76 -9.21 -3.47
CA LEU A 51 11.56 -9.59 -2.32
C LEU A 51 11.49 -11.10 -2.11
N ASP A 52 12.55 -11.77 -2.52
CA ASP A 52 12.73 -13.24 -2.39
C ASP A 52 13.83 -13.62 -1.37
N GLY A 53 14.28 -12.66 -0.57
CA GLY A 53 15.34 -12.84 0.41
C GLY A 53 16.76 -12.82 -0.15
N LYS A 54 16.97 -12.45 -1.43
CA LYS A 54 18.27 -12.51 -2.11
C LYS A 54 18.68 -11.18 -2.77
N ASP A 55 18.09 -10.09 -2.33
CA ASP A 55 18.34 -8.77 -2.93
C ASP A 55 19.72 -8.16 -2.60
N GLY A 56 20.46 -8.73 -1.65
CA GLY A 56 21.81 -8.30 -1.28
C GLY A 56 21.89 -7.11 -0.33
N ILE A 57 20.75 -6.52 0.05
CA ILE A 57 20.67 -5.41 1.00
C ILE A 57 19.78 -5.79 2.19
N ILE A 58 18.51 -6.07 1.92
CA ILE A 58 17.51 -6.38 2.93
C ILE A 58 17.55 -7.88 3.27
N ASN A 59 17.64 -8.73 2.25
CA ASN A 59 17.69 -10.20 2.34
C ASN A 59 16.55 -10.81 3.18
N MET A 60 15.36 -10.24 3.06
CA MET A 60 14.14 -10.71 3.69
C MET A 60 13.06 -10.96 2.64
N GLU A 61 12.24 -11.98 2.85
CA GLU A 61 11.04 -12.16 2.04
C GLU A 61 10.01 -11.06 2.34
N TYR A 62 9.13 -10.79 1.37
CA TYR A 62 8.18 -9.67 1.44
C TYR A 62 7.37 -9.65 2.75
N TYR A 63 6.81 -10.79 3.15
CA TYR A 63 5.97 -10.85 4.35
C TYR A 63 6.75 -10.65 5.65
N ASP A 64 8.00 -11.12 5.69
CA ASP A 64 8.87 -10.89 6.85
C ASP A 64 9.25 -9.41 6.96
N LEU A 65 9.49 -8.77 5.81
CA LEU A 65 9.81 -7.34 5.79
C LEU A 65 8.61 -6.47 6.18
N VAL A 66 7.40 -6.78 5.67
CA VAL A 66 6.19 -6.00 5.97
C VAL A 66 5.90 -5.94 7.47
N LEU A 67 6.15 -7.02 8.21
CA LEU A 67 6.00 -7.06 9.67
C LEU A 67 6.83 -6.00 10.40
N GLY A 68 7.97 -5.61 9.84
CA GLY A 68 8.86 -4.59 10.38
C GLY A 68 8.48 -3.15 10.05
N HIS A 69 7.50 -2.92 9.19
CA HIS A 69 7.11 -1.57 8.80
C HIS A 69 6.24 -0.90 9.87
N ASP A 70 6.42 0.39 10.01
CA ASP A 70 5.58 1.23 10.86
C ASP A 70 4.36 1.77 10.13
N LEU A 71 4.50 2.11 8.84
CA LEU A 71 3.49 2.67 7.97
C LEU A 71 3.72 2.21 6.53
N SER A 72 2.68 1.81 5.82
CA SER A 72 2.73 1.49 4.40
C SER A 72 1.99 2.53 3.57
N VAL A 73 2.49 2.82 2.37
CA VAL A 73 1.90 3.82 1.46
C VAL A 73 1.73 3.21 0.08
N TYR A 74 0.49 3.11 -0.38
CA TYR A 74 0.10 2.57 -1.68
C TYR A 74 -0.73 3.62 -2.44
N PRO A 75 -0.09 4.58 -3.10
CA PRO A 75 -0.77 5.66 -3.80
C PRO A 75 -1.30 5.17 -5.16
N SER A 76 -2.13 4.13 -5.16
CA SER A 76 -2.65 3.48 -6.35
C SER A 76 -3.37 4.47 -7.24
N TYR A 77 -3.09 4.39 -8.55
CA TYR A 77 -3.81 5.14 -9.58
C TYR A 77 -5.03 4.36 -10.08
N TYR A 78 -4.90 3.05 -10.18
CA TYR A 78 -6.00 2.13 -10.45
C TYR A 78 -5.64 0.74 -9.95
N GLU A 79 -6.51 0.16 -9.16
CA GLU A 79 -6.38 -1.22 -8.72
C GLU A 79 -7.77 -1.81 -8.44
N PRO A 80 -8.16 -2.93 -9.09
CA PRO A 80 -9.50 -3.51 -8.92
C PRO A 80 -9.86 -3.80 -7.47
N TRP A 81 -8.89 -4.31 -6.68
CA TRP A 81 -9.06 -4.52 -5.25
C TRP A 81 -7.97 -3.84 -4.43
N GLY A 82 -6.74 -4.30 -4.48
CA GLY A 82 -5.62 -3.84 -3.66
C GLY A 82 -5.27 -4.85 -2.57
N TYR A 83 -4.59 -5.92 -2.97
CA TYR A 83 -4.13 -6.93 -2.00
C TYR A 83 -3.03 -6.39 -1.10
N THR A 84 -2.10 -5.62 -1.63
CA THR A 84 -0.97 -5.08 -0.86
C THR A 84 -1.39 -4.21 0.34
N PRO A 85 -2.32 -3.25 0.22
CA PRO A 85 -2.82 -2.54 1.39
C PRO A 85 -3.61 -3.43 2.36
N LEU A 86 -4.35 -4.44 1.85
CA LEU A 86 -5.04 -5.41 2.69
C LEU A 86 -4.04 -6.28 3.48
N GLU A 87 -2.99 -6.77 2.83
CA GLU A 87 -1.93 -7.55 3.47
C GLU A 87 -1.22 -6.73 4.55
N SER A 88 -0.90 -5.46 4.29
CA SER A 88 -0.32 -4.57 5.31
C SER A 88 -1.18 -4.47 6.56
N VAL A 89 -2.48 -4.22 6.42
CA VAL A 89 -3.36 -4.14 7.59
C VAL A 89 -3.56 -5.49 8.28
N ALA A 90 -3.46 -6.60 7.54
CA ALA A 90 -3.48 -7.96 8.11
C ALA A 90 -2.24 -8.23 9.00
N PHE A 91 -1.11 -7.59 8.67
CA PHE A 91 0.08 -7.57 9.52
C PHE A 91 0.08 -6.42 10.55
N HIS A 92 -1.05 -5.79 10.77
CA HIS A 92 -1.22 -4.69 11.72
C HIS A 92 -0.41 -3.43 11.37
N VAL A 93 -0.06 -3.25 10.09
CA VAL A 93 0.65 -2.07 9.62
C VAL A 93 -0.37 -1.04 9.14
N PRO A 94 -0.45 0.15 9.76
CA PRO A 94 -1.28 1.24 9.29
C PRO A 94 -0.96 1.60 7.85
N THR A 95 -1.97 1.94 7.06
CA THR A 95 -1.80 2.01 5.62
C THR A 95 -2.43 3.27 5.04
N ILE A 96 -1.76 3.87 4.07
CA ILE A 96 -2.29 4.95 3.22
C ILE A 96 -2.58 4.36 1.84
N THR A 97 -3.79 4.52 1.34
CA THR A 97 -4.21 4.10 0.00
C THR A 97 -5.13 5.15 -0.63
N THR A 98 -5.65 4.89 -1.82
CA THR A 98 -6.54 5.82 -2.54
C THR A 98 -7.92 5.21 -2.77
N ASP A 99 -8.88 6.05 -3.14
CA ASP A 99 -10.22 5.64 -3.57
C ASP A 99 -10.27 5.11 -5.03
N LEU A 100 -9.13 5.06 -5.72
CA LEU A 100 -8.98 4.36 -7.00
C LEU A 100 -8.62 2.87 -6.84
N ALA A 101 -8.44 2.41 -5.60
CA ALA A 101 -8.35 1.00 -5.25
C ALA A 101 -9.65 0.51 -4.60
N GLY A 102 -10.13 -0.66 -5.00
CA GLY A 102 -11.34 -1.26 -4.45
C GLY A 102 -11.29 -1.43 -2.94
N PHE A 103 -10.12 -1.78 -2.39
CA PHE A 103 -9.90 -1.84 -0.95
C PHE A 103 -10.16 -0.49 -0.25
N GLY A 104 -9.67 0.61 -0.82
CA GLY A 104 -9.92 1.94 -0.28
C GLY A 104 -11.40 2.31 -0.28
N LEU A 105 -12.10 2.05 -1.39
CA LEU A 105 -13.56 2.24 -1.48
C LEU A 105 -14.31 1.40 -0.44
N TRP A 106 -13.90 0.14 -0.27
CA TRP A 106 -14.51 -0.74 0.72
C TRP A 106 -14.29 -0.25 2.15
N VAL A 107 -13.07 0.18 2.49
CA VAL A 107 -12.76 0.76 3.82
C VAL A 107 -13.63 2.00 4.09
N ASN A 108 -13.78 2.89 3.11
CA ASN A 108 -14.67 4.05 3.22
C ASN A 108 -16.13 3.62 3.46
N SER A 109 -16.58 2.55 2.80
CA SER A 109 -17.95 2.04 2.98
C SER A 109 -18.20 1.47 4.39
N LEU A 110 -17.19 0.87 5.02
CA LEU A 110 -17.28 0.39 6.40
C LEU A 110 -17.53 1.52 7.41
N LYS A 111 -16.99 2.71 7.11
CA LYS A 111 -17.10 3.88 7.98
C LYS A 111 -18.28 4.79 7.61
N GLY A 112 -18.76 4.71 6.37
CA GLY A 112 -19.75 5.65 5.81
C GLY A 112 -19.20 7.03 5.50
N SER A 113 -17.86 7.18 5.48
CA SER A 113 -17.13 8.42 5.16
C SER A 113 -15.69 8.08 4.78
N TYR A 114 -14.92 9.09 4.35
CA TYR A 114 -13.48 8.89 4.15
C TYR A 114 -12.79 8.47 5.43
N SER A 115 -11.98 7.41 5.32
CA SER A 115 -11.20 6.86 6.43
C SER A 115 -9.92 7.66 6.63
N GLU A 116 -9.58 7.90 7.89
CA GLU A 116 -8.40 8.64 8.31
C GLU A 116 -7.32 7.71 8.88
N LEU A 117 -6.06 8.17 8.93
CA LEU A 117 -4.96 7.34 9.44
C LEU A 117 -5.20 6.82 10.86
N LYS A 118 -5.81 7.64 11.70
CA LYS A 118 -6.23 7.23 13.06
C LYS A 118 -7.19 6.03 13.08
N ASP A 119 -7.87 5.75 11.98
CA ASP A 119 -8.79 4.62 11.85
C ASP A 119 -8.07 3.32 11.41
N GLY A 120 -6.75 3.38 11.19
CA GLY A 120 -5.92 2.27 10.74
C GLY A 120 -5.59 2.31 9.24
N VAL A 121 -6.44 2.93 8.44
CA VAL A 121 -6.24 3.15 7.01
C VAL A 121 -6.62 4.56 6.64
N LYS A 122 -5.71 5.32 6.04
CA LYS A 122 -6.02 6.57 5.36
C LYS A 122 -6.41 6.29 3.92
N VAL A 123 -7.59 6.72 3.52
CA VAL A 123 -8.02 6.69 2.11
C VAL A 123 -8.00 8.11 1.56
N ILE A 124 -7.23 8.30 0.49
CA ILE A 124 -7.08 9.61 -0.17
C ILE A 124 -7.93 9.63 -1.43
N HIS A 125 -8.66 10.71 -1.64
CA HIS A 125 -9.29 10.96 -2.94
C HIS A 125 -8.22 11.24 -3.99
N ARG A 126 -8.22 10.47 -5.09
CA ARG A 126 -7.30 10.63 -6.20
C ARG A 126 -8.03 10.76 -7.52
N SER A 127 -7.55 11.67 -8.36
CA SER A 127 -8.03 11.91 -9.71
C SER A 127 -6.86 12.26 -10.63
N ASP A 128 -7.12 12.42 -11.93
CA ASP A 128 -6.12 12.84 -12.91
C ASP A 128 -5.57 14.26 -12.66
N TYR A 129 -6.25 15.05 -11.83
CA TYR A 129 -5.99 16.48 -11.70
C TYR A 129 -5.47 16.92 -10.34
N ASN A 130 -5.37 16.02 -9.35
CA ASN A 130 -5.01 16.37 -7.97
C ASN A 130 -3.70 15.75 -7.48
N TYR A 131 -2.74 15.51 -8.38
CA TYR A 131 -1.47 14.86 -8.03
C TYR A 131 -0.73 15.56 -6.87
N SER A 132 -0.58 16.88 -6.93
CA SER A 132 0.13 17.64 -5.89
C SER A 132 -0.59 17.59 -4.55
N GLU A 133 -1.91 17.67 -4.55
CA GLU A 133 -2.73 17.53 -3.35
C GLU A 133 -2.56 16.17 -2.70
N VAL A 134 -2.58 15.11 -3.50
CA VAL A 134 -2.35 13.73 -3.00
C VAL A 134 -0.96 13.61 -2.39
N ALA A 135 0.07 14.16 -3.02
CA ALA A 135 1.44 14.15 -2.50
C ALA A 135 1.53 14.91 -1.16
N ASP A 136 0.89 16.07 -1.05
CA ASP A 136 0.84 16.84 0.20
C ASP A 136 0.09 16.09 1.30
N VAL A 137 -1.03 15.46 1.00
CA VAL A 137 -1.76 14.65 1.97
C VAL A 137 -0.92 13.47 2.47
N ILE A 138 -0.18 12.78 1.58
CA ILE A 138 0.74 11.71 1.98
C ILE A 138 1.83 12.26 2.90
N LYS A 139 2.50 13.33 2.51
CA LYS A 139 3.55 14.01 3.30
C LYS A 139 3.05 14.37 4.70
N ASP A 140 1.88 15.00 4.79
CA ASP A 140 1.31 15.46 6.05
C ASP A 140 0.95 14.28 6.96
N ASN A 141 0.39 13.19 6.41
CA ASN A 141 0.10 11.99 7.19
C ASN A 141 1.38 11.29 7.69
N ILE A 142 2.44 11.21 6.88
CA ILE A 142 3.75 10.68 7.31
C ILE A 142 4.32 11.56 8.44
N SER A 143 4.25 12.87 8.29
CA SER A 143 4.74 13.82 9.29
C SER A 143 3.99 13.70 10.62
N VAL A 144 2.66 13.61 10.57
CA VAL A 144 1.83 13.39 11.76
C VAL A 144 2.16 12.06 12.42
N PHE A 145 2.24 10.99 11.62
CA PHE A 145 2.55 9.65 12.13
C PHE A 145 3.92 9.57 12.81
N SER A 146 4.92 10.21 12.24
CA SER A 146 6.30 10.25 12.80
C SER A 146 6.39 10.97 14.14
N GLY A 147 5.43 11.81 14.48
CA GLY A 147 5.33 12.51 15.76
C GLY A 147 4.46 11.84 16.81
N MET A 148 3.83 10.69 16.47
CA MET A 148 2.95 9.98 17.40
C MET A 148 3.73 9.23 18.48
N SER A 149 3.11 9.10 19.65
CA SER A 149 3.61 8.25 20.72
C SER A 149 3.39 6.76 20.42
N ASP A 150 4.18 5.88 21.04
CA ASP A 150 4.03 4.42 20.94
C ASP A 150 2.59 3.96 21.29
N THR A 151 1.95 4.65 22.22
CA THR A 151 0.58 4.32 22.63
C THR A 151 -0.42 4.61 21.51
N GLU A 152 -0.30 5.76 20.84
CA GLU A 152 -1.14 6.12 19.70
C GLU A 152 -0.91 5.15 18.53
N ILE A 153 0.35 4.85 18.22
CA ILE A 153 0.71 3.87 17.17
C ILE A 153 0.10 2.50 17.46
N LYS A 154 0.17 2.00 18.69
CA LYS A 154 -0.46 0.73 19.08
C LYS A 154 -1.98 0.73 18.86
N VAL A 155 -2.64 1.83 19.14
CA VAL A 155 -4.09 1.97 18.89
C VAL A 155 -4.40 1.91 17.40
N ILE A 156 -3.62 2.62 16.58
CA ILE A 156 -3.81 2.64 15.12
C ILE A 156 -3.53 1.26 14.52
N ARG A 157 -2.45 0.58 14.93
CA ARG A 157 -2.14 -0.80 14.53
C ARG A 157 -3.28 -1.77 14.85
N LYS A 158 -3.89 -1.65 16.03
CA LYS A 158 -5.07 -2.45 16.39
C LYS A 158 -6.25 -2.17 15.45
N ARG A 159 -6.51 -0.91 15.13
CA ARG A 159 -7.59 -0.53 14.20
C ARG A 159 -7.34 -1.06 12.78
N ALA A 160 -6.10 -1.07 12.32
CA ALA A 160 -5.71 -1.70 11.05
C ALA A 160 -6.05 -3.21 11.07
N ALA A 161 -5.69 -3.92 12.13
CA ALA A 161 -6.05 -5.34 12.32
C ALA A 161 -7.58 -5.57 12.34
N ASP A 162 -8.33 -4.69 13.00
CA ASP A 162 -9.80 -4.76 13.05
C ASP A 162 -10.44 -4.58 11.65
N ILE A 163 -9.82 -3.83 10.76
CA ILE A 163 -10.23 -3.73 9.36
C ILE A 163 -9.93 -5.04 8.62
N ALA A 164 -8.73 -5.60 8.78
CA ALA A 164 -8.35 -6.85 8.15
C ALA A 164 -9.28 -8.01 8.56
N GLU A 165 -9.67 -8.09 9.84
CA GLU A 165 -10.62 -9.10 10.32
C GLU A 165 -11.95 -9.05 9.57
N LYS A 166 -12.44 -7.85 9.21
CA LYS A 166 -13.67 -7.68 8.42
C LYS A 166 -13.51 -8.12 6.96
N ALA A 167 -12.28 -8.22 6.44
CA ALA A 167 -11.99 -8.67 5.10
C ALA A 167 -11.82 -10.20 4.99
N LEU A 168 -11.94 -10.93 6.09
CA LEU A 168 -11.84 -12.39 6.05
C LEU A 168 -12.95 -13.01 5.21
N TRP A 169 -12.62 -14.11 4.56
CA TRP A 169 -13.51 -14.83 3.66
C TRP A 169 -14.87 -15.16 4.28
N LYS A 170 -14.91 -15.48 5.57
CA LYS A 170 -16.16 -15.72 6.31
C LYS A 170 -17.18 -14.56 6.21
N HIS A 171 -16.70 -13.33 5.97
CA HIS A 171 -17.52 -12.14 5.79
C HIS A 171 -17.86 -11.85 4.33
N PHE A 172 -16.96 -12.24 3.39
CA PHE A 172 -17.15 -11.97 1.97
C PHE A 172 -17.92 -13.05 1.23
N ILE A 173 -17.93 -14.29 1.72
CA ILE A 173 -18.59 -15.42 1.05
C ILE A 173 -20.09 -15.17 0.78
N LYS A 174 -20.75 -14.38 1.63
CA LYS A 174 -22.17 -14.02 1.46
C LYS A 174 -22.46 -13.32 0.14
N TYR A 175 -21.55 -12.47 -0.33
CA TYR A 175 -21.70 -11.76 -1.62
C TYR A 175 -21.61 -12.71 -2.80
N TYR A 176 -20.87 -13.80 -2.68
CA TYR A 176 -20.83 -14.86 -3.69
C TYR A 176 -22.14 -15.62 -3.73
N TYR A 177 -22.72 -15.94 -2.58
CA TYR A 177 -24.04 -16.58 -2.53
C TYR A 177 -25.12 -15.68 -3.14
N GLU A 178 -25.13 -14.41 -2.82
CA GLU A 178 -26.04 -13.42 -3.44
C GLU A 178 -25.88 -13.38 -4.96
N ALA A 179 -24.64 -13.36 -5.45
CA ALA A 179 -24.34 -13.38 -6.89
C ALA A 179 -24.80 -14.69 -7.55
N TYR A 180 -24.60 -15.84 -6.91
CA TYR A 180 -25.08 -17.14 -7.39
C TYR A 180 -26.59 -17.18 -7.48
N ASP A 181 -27.30 -16.67 -6.47
CA ASP A 181 -28.75 -16.59 -6.48
C ASP A 181 -29.27 -15.71 -7.64
N VAL A 182 -28.62 -14.59 -7.90
CA VAL A 182 -28.95 -13.73 -9.05
C VAL A 182 -28.72 -14.48 -10.37
N ALA A 183 -27.57 -15.14 -10.50
CA ALA A 183 -27.24 -15.91 -11.71
C ALA A 183 -28.25 -17.03 -11.97
N LEU A 184 -28.60 -17.81 -10.93
CA LEU A 184 -29.58 -18.89 -11.03
C LEU A 184 -30.98 -18.38 -11.40
N ARG A 185 -31.45 -17.31 -10.79
CA ARG A 185 -32.73 -16.67 -11.15
C ARG A 185 -32.74 -16.20 -12.61
N ASN A 186 -31.66 -15.62 -13.10
CA ASN A 186 -31.57 -15.18 -14.49
C ASN A 186 -31.49 -16.35 -15.46
N ALA A 187 -30.78 -17.43 -15.12
CA ALA A 187 -30.78 -18.65 -15.92
C ALA A 187 -32.19 -19.28 -16.04
N GLN A 188 -32.92 -19.38 -14.92
CA GLN A 188 -34.30 -19.86 -14.93
C GLN A 188 -35.24 -19.01 -15.79
N LYS A 189 -35.11 -17.67 -15.72
CA LYS A 189 -35.89 -16.76 -16.57
C LYS A 189 -35.62 -16.99 -18.04
N ARG A 190 -34.35 -17.14 -18.45
CA ARG A 190 -33.98 -17.43 -19.86
C ARG A 190 -34.55 -18.74 -20.33
N LEU A 191 -34.47 -19.79 -19.51
CA LEU A 191 -35.09 -21.09 -19.83
C LEU A 191 -36.59 -20.99 -20.04
N LEU A 192 -37.31 -20.23 -19.19
CA LEU A 192 -38.75 -20.02 -19.31
C LEU A 192 -39.13 -19.19 -20.56
N LEU A 193 -38.25 -18.31 -21.01
CA LEU A 193 -38.46 -17.46 -22.19
C LEU A 193 -38.02 -18.16 -23.51
N GLY A 194 -37.40 -19.35 -23.42
CA GLY A 194 -36.87 -20.04 -24.60
C GLY A 194 -35.64 -19.38 -25.21
N GLU A 195 -34.98 -18.51 -24.48
CA GLU A 195 -33.73 -17.85 -24.86
C GLU A 195 -32.55 -18.77 -24.52
N ASN A 196 -31.90 -19.35 -25.55
CA ASN A 196 -30.69 -20.15 -25.43
C ASN A 196 -29.42 -19.26 -25.45
#